data_78990dfbc977a765d03ff196f6ba2f43
#
_entry.id   78990dfbc977a765d03ff196f6ba2f43
#
_cell.length_a   1.000
_cell.length_b   1.000
_cell.length_c   1.000
_cell.angle_alpha   90.00
_cell.angle_beta   90.00
_cell.angle_gamma   90.00
#
_symmetry.space_group_name_H-M   'P 1'
#
loop_
_entity.id
_entity.type
_entity.pdbx_description
1 polymer ?
#
loop_
_entity_poly.entity_id
_entity_poly.type
_entity_poly.pdbx_seq_one_letter_code
_entity_poly.pdbx_strand_id
1 'polypeptide(L)'
;EESEIEILIDAFAMAAARCEKAGFDGVEIHGAHGYLICQFLGTETNRRDDRWGGSLENRARFLLNIIDRIRQLTSESFLVGVRISPEYNQIGVVMEDSLDLVDLLAESEIDFLHISCWDCFIPPTHSDDPRMVTEILAERLANRLPLISCGAAWSTKHAQQIMGQGADLVGVARAAIG
;
A
#
# COMPACT_ATOMS: atom_id res chain seq x y z
N GLU A 1 0.55 8.93 -22.09
CA GLU A 1 -0.74 8.69 -22.74
C GLU A 1 -1.45 7.52 -22.06
N GLU A 2 -2.77 7.34 -22.32
CA GLU A 2 -3.55 6.24 -21.73
C GLU A 2 -3.01 4.87 -22.13
N SER A 3 -2.60 4.71 -23.38
CA SER A 3 -1.97 3.49 -23.87
C SER A 3 -0.68 3.11 -23.15
N GLU A 4 0.08 4.08 -22.66
CA GLU A 4 1.28 3.82 -21.86
C GLU A 4 0.92 3.31 -20.47
N ILE A 5 -0.19 3.79 -19.88
CA ILE A 5 -0.68 3.30 -18.59
C ILE A 5 -1.08 1.83 -18.70
N GLU A 6 -1.80 1.45 -19.75
CA GLU A 6 -2.19 0.05 -19.97
C GLU A 6 -0.96 -0.86 -20.19
N ILE A 7 0.06 -0.40 -20.92
CA ILE A 7 1.32 -1.13 -21.08
C ILE A 7 2.01 -1.33 -19.73
N LEU A 8 1.98 -0.32 -18.86
CA LEU A 8 2.56 -0.43 -17.51
C LEU A 8 1.79 -1.42 -16.62
N ILE A 9 0.45 -1.40 -16.66
CA ILE A 9 -0.39 -2.38 -15.95
C ILE A 9 -0.02 -3.80 -16.39
N ASP A 10 0.06 -4.06 -17.69
CA ASP A 10 0.48 -5.35 -18.22
C ASP A 10 1.90 -5.74 -17.79
N ALA A 11 2.82 -4.77 -17.74
CA ALA A 11 4.20 -5.03 -17.34
C ALA A 11 4.30 -5.47 -15.86
N PHE A 12 3.53 -4.86 -14.94
CA PHE A 12 3.42 -5.29 -13.54
C PHE A 12 2.87 -6.72 -13.44
N ALA A 13 1.79 -7.01 -14.14
CA ALA A 13 1.16 -8.32 -14.10
C ALA A 13 2.06 -9.42 -14.71
N MET A 14 2.73 -9.13 -15.81
CA MET A 14 3.71 -10.06 -16.40
C MET A 14 4.93 -10.28 -15.48
N ALA A 15 5.31 -9.28 -14.68
CA ALA A 15 6.37 -9.45 -13.68
C ALA A 15 5.91 -10.42 -12.57
N ALA A 16 4.69 -10.27 -12.06
CA ALA A 16 4.10 -11.18 -11.06
C ALA A 16 4.01 -12.61 -11.59
N ALA A 17 3.51 -12.82 -12.81
CA ALA A 17 3.45 -14.14 -13.44
C ALA A 17 4.85 -14.79 -13.62
N ARG A 18 5.88 -13.98 -13.90
CA ARG A 18 7.26 -14.50 -13.93
C ARG A 18 7.76 -14.90 -12.55
N CYS A 19 7.40 -14.17 -11.50
CA CYS A 19 7.73 -14.54 -10.11
C CYS A 19 7.08 -15.88 -9.74
N GLU A 20 5.80 -16.05 -10.01
CA GLU A 20 5.11 -17.33 -9.78
C GLU A 20 5.78 -18.48 -10.53
N LYS A 21 6.05 -18.30 -11.83
CA LYS A 21 6.76 -19.30 -12.64
C LYS A 21 8.16 -19.64 -12.12
N ALA A 22 8.81 -18.68 -11.46
CA ALA A 22 10.11 -18.87 -10.82
C ALA A 22 10.02 -19.58 -9.46
N GLY A 23 8.80 -19.85 -8.95
CA GLY A 23 8.57 -20.56 -7.68
C GLY A 23 8.50 -19.66 -6.46
N PHE A 24 8.24 -18.35 -6.62
CA PHE A 24 7.91 -17.48 -5.50
C PHE A 24 6.47 -17.72 -5.04
N ASP A 25 6.23 -17.56 -3.74
CA ASP A 25 4.90 -17.76 -3.14
C ASP A 25 3.96 -16.55 -3.38
N GLY A 26 4.51 -15.40 -3.70
CA GLY A 26 3.73 -14.18 -3.94
C GLY A 26 4.56 -12.97 -4.34
N VAL A 27 3.89 -11.84 -4.49
CA VAL A 27 4.48 -10.52 -4.75
C VAL A 27 3.84 -9.46 -3.88
N GLU A 28 4.58 -8.39 -3.61
CA GLU A 28 4.08 -7.17 -3.00
C GLU A 28 4.15 -6.02 -4.02
N ILE A 29 3.01 -5.46 -4.37
CA ILE A 29 2.91 -4.32 -5.28
C ILE A 29 3.37 -3.07 -4.53
N HIS A 30 4.39 -2.40 -5.06
CA HIS A 30 4.99 -1.24 -4.40
C HIS A 30 4.25 0.05 -4.72
N GLY A 31 3.25 0.38 -3.90
CA GLY A 31 2.45 1.62 -3.97
C GLY A 31 2.91 2.72 -3.01
N ALA A 32 4.15 2.67 -2.52
CA ALA A 32 4.68 3.54 -1.47
C ALA A 32 5.84 4.44 -1.92
N HIS A 33 6.35 5.28 -1.01
CA HIS A 33 7.62 6.00 -1.06
C HIS A 33 7.78 6.97 -2.23
N GLY A 34 6.68 7.49 -2.81
CA GLY A 34 6.72 8.45 -3.91
C GLY A 34 7.10 7.85 -5.26
N TYR A 35 7.12 6.51 -5.40
CA TYR A 35 7.32 5.85 -6.69
C TYR A 35 6.02 5.84 -7.51
N LEU A 36 6.05 5.25 -8.69
CA LEU A 36 5.04 5.43 -9.74
C LEU A 36 3.59 5.31 -9.23
N ILE A 37 3.23 4.22 -8.57
CA ILE A 37 1.86 4.03 -8.06
C ILE A 37 1.52 5.09 -7.00
N CYS A 38 2.45 5.37 -6.07
CA CYS A 38 2.28 6.42 -5.07
C CYS A 38 2.09 7.81 -5.72
N GLN A 39 2.76 8.09 -6.86
CA GLN A 39 2.60 9.32 -7.61
C GLN A 39 1.22 9.41 -8.29
N PHE A 40 0.62 8.28 -8.70
CA PHE A 40 -0.76 8.26 -9.18
C PHE A 40 -1.76 8.57 -8.06
N LEU A 41 -1.49 8.11 -6.83
CA LEU A 41 -2.33 8.37 -5.65
C LEU A 41 -2.25 9.82 -5.17
N GLY A 42 -1.09 10.47 -5.31
CA GLY A 42 -0.85 11.82 -4.79
C GLY A 42 -1.48 12.92 -5.62
N THR A 43 -2.16 13.86 -4.96
CA THR A 43 -2.86 15.00 -5.60
C THR A 43 -1.90 16.05 -6.18
N GLU A 44 -0.66 16.14 -5.65
CA GLU A 44 0.34 17.09 -6.12
C GLU A 44 1.13 16.57 -7.32
N THR A 45 1.19 15.25 -7.50
CA THR A 45 1.88 14.61 -8.63
C THR A 45 0.93 14.21 -9.74
N ASN A 46 -0.25 13.69 -9.40
CA ASN A 46 -1.28 13.30 -10.37
C ASN A 46 -2.23 14.49 -10.62
N ARG A 47 -1.90 15.28 -11.63
CA ARG A 47 -2.69 16.44 -12.06
C ARG A 47 -3.56 16.16 -13.29
N ARG A 48 -3.88 14.88 -13.52
CA ARG A 48 -4.73 14.46 -14.64
C ARG A 48 -6.18 14.80 -14.36
N ASP A 49 -6.91 15.10 -15.42
CA ASP A 49 -8.36 15.41 -15.43
C ASP A 49 -9.19 14.35 -16.14
N ASP A 50 -8.56 13.22 -16.48
CA ASP A 50 -9.18 12.05 -17.09
C ASP A 50 -9.51 10.96 -16.03
N ARG A 51 -9.91 9.77 -16.49
CA ARG A 51 -10.25 8.62 -15.62
C ARG A 51 -9.13 8.13 -14.71
N TRP A 52 -7.91 8.63 -14.84
CA TRP A 52 -6.73 8.26 -14.08
C TRP A 52 -6.36 9.31 -13.01
N GLY A 53 -7.13 10.40 -12.89
CA GLY A 53 -6.85 11.51 -11.98
C GLY A 53 -8.11 12.16 -11.42
N GLY A 54 -7.93 13.18 -10.58
CA GLY A 54 -9.02 13.85 -9.88
C GLY A 54 -9.44 13.11 -8.60
N SER A 55 -10.58 12.41 -8.60
CA SER A 55 -11.07 11.70 -7.40
C SER A 55 -10.13 10.57 -6.97
N LEU A 56 -10.24 10.14 -5.71
CA LEU A 56 -9.42 9.04 -5.19
C LEU A 56 -9.63 7.75 -5.99
N GLU A 57 -10.87 7.42 -6.35
CA GLU A 57 -11.18 6.23 -7.14
C GLU A 57 -10.46 6.24 -8.50
N ASN A 58 -10.36 7.42 -9.12
CA ASN A 58 -9.63 7.58 -10.37
C ASN A 58 -8.11 7.47 -10.14
N ARG A 59 -7.58 8.09 -9.09
CA ARG A 59 -6.16 8.02 -8.74
C ARG A 59 -5.73 6.60 -8.32
N ALA A 60 -6.61 5.86 -7.65
CA ALA A 60 -6.39 4.47 -7.25
C ALA A 60 -6.56 3.48 -8.42
N ARG A 61 -7.23 3.86 -9.50
CA ARG A 61 -7.55 3.00 -10.65
C ARG A 61 -6.32 2.30 -11.24
N PHE A 62 -5.17 2.98 -11.29
CA PHE A 62 -3.93 2.38 -11.78
C PHE A 62 -3.52 1.17 -10.91
N LEU A 63 -3.54 1.33 -9.60
CA LEU A 63 -3.22 0.26 -8.64
C LEU A 63 -4.25 -0.89 -8.71
N LEU A 64 -5.54 -0.55 -8.70
CA LEU A 64 -6.61 -1.55 -8.74
C LEU A 64 -6.56 -2.38 -10.03
N ASN A 65 -6.32 -1.74 -11.19
CA ASN A 65 -6.18 -2.46 -12.46
C ASN A 65 -4.91 -3.34 -12.49
N ILE A 66 -3.84 -2.97 -11.80
CA ILE A 66 -2.66 -3.83 -11.63
C ILE A 66 -3.03 -5.09 -10.83
N ILE A 67 -3.77 -4.94 -9.73
CA ILE A 67 -4.23 -6.07 -8.91
C ILE A 67 -5.06 -7.03 -9.76
N ASP A 68 -6.10 -6.51 -10.42
CA ASP A 68 -7.00 -7.30 -11.26
C ASP A 68 -6.22 -8.04 -12.36
N ARG A 69 -5.26 -7.36 -13.00
CA ARG A 69 -4.47 -7.95 -14.07
C ARG A 69 -3.50 -9.03 -13.57
N ILE A 70 -2.94 -8.87 -12.37
CA ILE A 70 -2.11 -9.91 -11.73
C ILE A 70 -2.97 -11.14 -11.48
N ARG A 71 -4.15 -10.98 -10.88
CA ARG A 71 -5.07 -12.10 -10.58
C ARG A 71 -5.50 -12.87 -11.84
N GLN A 72 -5.64 -12.19 -12.96
CA GLN A 72 -5.93 -12.85 -14.25
C GLN A 72 -4.77 -13.72 -14.78
N LEU A 73 -3.53 -13.44 -14.37
CA LEU A 73 -2.32 -14.09 -14.90
C LEU A 73 -1.64 -15.04 -13.91
N THR A 74 -2.12 -15.09 -12.67
CA THR A 74 -1.56 -15.94 -11.59
C THR A 74 -2.61 -16.86 -11.01
N SER A 75 -2.18 -17.91 -10.31
CA SER A 75 -3.08 -18.85 -9.64
C SER A 75 -3.70 -18.24 -8.38
N GLU A 76 -4.82 -18.82 -7.91
CA GLU A 76 -5.48 -18.43 -6.66
C GLU A 76 -4.58 -18.59 -5.42
N SER A 77 -3.61 -19.48 -5.45
CA SER A 77 -2.66 -19.72 -4.36
C SER A 77 -1.48 -18.74 -4.34
N PHE A 78 -1.30 -17.93 -5.39
CA PHE A 78 -0.22 -16.94 -5.45
C PHE A 78 -0.60 -15.70 -4.65
N LEU A 79 0.20 -15.37 -3.62
CA LEU A 79 -0.09 -14.25 -2.74
C LEU A 79 0.17 -12.89 -3.43
N VAL A 80 -0.77 -11.98 -3.30
CA VAL A 80 -0.66 -10.62 -3.80
C VAL A 80 -0.89 -9.63 -2.66
N GLY A 81 0.16 -8.95 -2.24
CA GLY A 81 0.07 -7.86 -1.27
C GLY A 81 0.22 -6.49 -1.92
N VAL A 82 -0.18 -5.47 -1.18
CA VAL A 82 0.04 -4.07 -1.57
C VAL A 82 0.74 -3.33 -0.44
N ARG A 83 1.81 -2.61 -0.79
CA ARG A 83 2.48 -1.70 0.13
C ARG A 83 2.15 -0.26 -0.21
N ILE A 84 1.68 0.51 0.78
CA ILE A 84 1.38 1.93 0.65
C ILE A 84 2.14 2.76 1.69
N SER A 85 2.37 4.03 1.39
CA SER A 85 2.69 5.05 2.40
C SER A 85 1.40 5.75 2.77
N PRO A 86 0.90 5.62 4.03
CA PRO A 86 -0.36 6.25 4.44
C PRO A 86 -0.33 7.77 4.35
N GLU A 87 0.84 8.35 4.51
CA GLU A 87 1.08 9.78 4.34
C GLU A 87 2.38 10.00 3.58
N TYR A 88 2.31 10.87 2.57
CA TYR A 88 3.45 11.41 1.86
C TYR A 88 3.10 12.82 1.35
N ASN A 89 3.05 13.76 2.29
CA ASN A 89 2.51 15.10 2.10
C ASN A 89 3.16 15.88 0.95
N GLN A 90 4.46 15.62 0.66
CA GLN A 90 5.18 16.27 -0.44
C GLN A 90 4.58 15.99 -1.83
N ILE A 91 3.83 14.91 -1.98
CA ILE A 91 3.15 14.56 -3.22
C ILE A 91 1.63 14.55 -3.09
N GLY A 92 1.10 14.99 -1.94
CA GLY A 92 -0.33 15.09 -1.69
C GLY A 92 -1.02 13.75 -1.41
N VAL A 93 -0.31 12.78 -0.79
CA VAL A 93 -0.91 11.60 -0.17
C VAL A 93 -1.18 11.95 1.30
N VAL A 94 -2.44 12.01 1.67
CA VAL A 94 -2.92 12.42 3.00
C VAL A 94 -3.69 11.29 3.68
N MET A 95 -3.82 11.38 5.01
CA MET A 95 -4.41 10.32 5.84
C MET A 95 -5.87 10.05 5.47
N GLU A 96 -6.65 11.09 5.16
CA GLU A 96 -8.06 10.98 4.76
C GLU A 96 -8.22 10.11 3.51
N ASP A 97 -7.43 10.39 2.47
CA ASP A 97 -7.41 9.58 1.24
C ASP A 97 -6.96 8.14 1.51
N SER A 98 -6.03 7.95 2.45
CA SER A 98 -5.52 6.62 2.81
C SER A 98 -6.55 5.76 3.54
N LEU A 99 -7.45 6.35 4.32
CA LEU A 99 -8.57 5.64 4.93
C LEU A 99 -9.52 5.07 3.86
N ASP A 100 -9.87 5.86 2.88
CA ASP A 100 -10.76 5.43 1.79
C ASP A 100 -10.04 4.47 0.84
N LEU A 101 -8.73 4.67 0.61
CA LEU A 101 -7.90 3.73 -0.16
C LEU A 101 -7.83 2.34 0.49
N VAL A 102 -7.73 2.27 1.83
CA VAL A 102 -7.75 1.01 2.57
C VAL A 102 -9.06 0.25 2.37
N ASP A 103 -10.20 0.95 2.29
CA ASP A 103 -11.48 0.31 1.98
C ASP A 103 -11.51 -0.24 0.55
N LEU A 104 -11.05 0.53 -0.43
CA LEU A 104 -10.95 0.06 -1.82
C LEU A 104 -10.03 -1.17 -1.94
N LEU A 105 -8.92 -1.18 -1.22
CA LEU A 105 -7.99 -2.32 -1.20
C LEU A 105 -8.58 -3.54 -0.48
N ALA A 106 -9.33 -3.33 0.61
CA ALA A 106 -9.99 -4.42 1.33
C ALA A 106 -11.15 -5.06 0.54
N GLU A 107 -11.69 -4.36 -0.45
CA GLU A 107 -12.70 -4.87 -1.39
C GLU A 107 -12.06 -5.50 -2.65
N SER A 108 -10.75 -5.31 -2.85
CA SER A 108 -10.02 -5.88 -3.97
C SER A 108 -9.48 -7.29 -3.64
N GLU A 109 -8.98 -7.99 -4.64
CA GLU A 109 -8.46 -9.35 -4.49
C GLU A 109 -6.99 -9.39 -4.02
N ILE A 110 -6.66 -8.70 -2.91
CA ILE A 110 -5.33 -8.78 -2.27
C ILE A 110 -5.37 -9.67 -1.03
N ASP A 111 -4.23 -10.27 -0.67
CA ASP A 111 -4.11 -11.17 0.48
C ASP A 111 -3.63 -10.46 1.74
N PHE A 112 -2.94 -9.33 1.63
CA PHE A 112 -2.46 -8.53 2.75
C PHE A 112 -2.20 -7.08 2.37
N LEU A 113 -2.30 -6.21 3.36
CA LEU A 113 -1.91 -4.80 3.25
C LEU A 113 -0.63 -4.55 4.05
N HIS A 114 0.35 -3.86 3.46
CA HIS A 114 1.55 -3.41 4.12
C HIS A 114 1.60 -1.89 4.17
N ILE A 115 1.55 -1.30 5.36
CA ILE A 115 1.71 0.14 5.54
C ILE A 115 3.16 0.48 5.90
N SER A 116 3.71 1.46 5.19
CA SER A 116 5.07 1.93 5.38
C SER A 116 5.08 3.35 5.92
N CYS A 117 5.15 3.48 7.25
CA CYS A 117 5.31 4.74 7.93
C CYS A 117 6.79 5.14 7.98
N TRP A 118 7.07 6.43 8.04
CA TRP A 118 8.42 6.89 8.41
C TRP A 118 8.75 6.49 9.85
N ASP A 119 7.80 6.72 10.74
CA ASP A 119 7.85 6.34 12.15
C ASP A 119 6.44 5.91 12.61
N CYS A 120 6.31 4.66 13.12
CA CYS A 120 5.05 4.11 13.62
C CYS A 120 4.67 4.64 15.02
N PHE A 121 5.51 5.47 15.64
CA PHE A 121 5.33 5.96 17.01
C PHE A 121 4.95 7.44 17.09
N ILE A 122 4.58 8.02 15.93
CA ILE A 122 4.06 9.38 15.86
C ILE A 122 2.64 9.35 15.24
N PRO A 123 1.73 10.24 15.70
CA PRO A 123 0.40 10.35 15.11
C PRO A 123 0.48 10.91 13.67
N PRO A 124 -0.62 10.82 12.89
CA PRO A 124 -0.68 11.40 11.56
C PRO A 124 -0.41 12.89 11.55
N THR A 125 0.22 13.36 10.49
CA THR A 125 0.47 14.79 10.27
C THR A 125 -0.86 15.51 10.01
N HIS A 126 -1.04 16.69 10.59
CA HIS A 126 -2.24 17.51 10.41
C HIS A 126 -3.55 16.87 10.91
N SER A 127 -3.47 15.91 11.84
CA SER A 127 -4.61 15.29 12.48
C SER A 127 -4.66 15.68 13.97
N ASP A 128 -5.86 15.92 14.48
CA ASP A 128 -6.11 16.07 15.91
C ASP A 128 -6.25 14.72 16.65
N ASP A 129 -6.23 13.61 15.90
CA ASP A 129 -6.27 12.25 16.45
C ASP A 129 -4.90 11.90 17.08
N PRO A 130 -4.83 11.63 18.38
CA PRO A 130 -3.57 11.29 19.04
C PRO A 130 -3.09 9.86 18.77
N ARG A 131 -3.91 9.03 18.13
CA ARG A 131 -3.58 7.63 17.82
C ARG A 131 -2.51 7.54 16.74
N MET A 132 -1.76 6.45 16.78
CA MET A 132 -0.76 6.16 15.73
C MET A 132 -1.42 5.76 14.41
N VAL A 133 -0.74 6.01 13.31
CA VAL A 133 -1.21 5.65 11.95
C VAL A 133 -1.61 4.18 11.87
N THR A 134 -0.83 3.28 12.48
CA THR A 134 -1.14 1.84 12.50
C THR A 134 -2.46 1.56 13.22
N GLU A 135 -2.73 2.19 14.36
CA GLU A 135 -3.97 2.01 15.13
C GLU A 135 -5.20 2.43 14.32
N ILE A 136 -5.12 3.60 13.69
CA ILE A 136 -6.21 4.15 12.88
C ILE A 136 -6.52 3.25 11.69
N LEU A 137 -5.49 2.80 10.97
CA LEU A 137 -5.67 1.95 9.79
C LEU A 137 -6.07 0.52 10.15
N ALA A 138 -5.58 -0.04 11.26
CA ALA A 138 -6.02 -1.33 11.77
C ALA A 138 -7.51 -1.32 12.14
N GLU A 139 -7.99 -0.27 12.82
CA GLU A 139 -9.41 -0.07 13.11
C GLU A 139 -10.24 0.04 11.81
N ARG A 140 -9.79 0.86 10.85
CA ARG A 140 -10.49 1.02 9.56
C ARG A 140 -10.55 -0.29 8.77
N LEU A 141 -9.47 -1.06 8.79
CA LEU A 141 -9.38 -2.34 8.12
C LEU A 141 -10.29 -3.40 8.77
N ALA A 142 -10.54 -3.30 10.07
CA ALA A 142 -11.48 -4.16 10.82
C ALA A 142 -11.26 -5.68 10.60
N ASN A 143 -10.01 -6.11 10.54
CA ASN A 143 -9.58 -7.50 10.28
C ASN A 143 -10.03 -8.07 8.90
N ARG A 144 -10.37 -7.23 7.94
CA ARG A 144 -10.71 -7.68 6.58
C ARG A 144 -9.51 -8.27 5.82
N LEU A 145 -8.30 -7.83 6.17
CA LEU A 145 -7.03 -8.29 5.62
C LEU A 145 -5.96 -8.34 6.71
N PRO A 146 -4.97 -9.24 6.62
CA PRO A 146 -3.76 -9.15 7.42
C PRO A 146 -3.03 -7.82 7.18
N LEU A 147 -2.62 -7.17 8.28
CA LEU A 147 -1.93 -5.89 8.26
C LEU A 147 -0.46 -6.05 8.64
N ILE A 148 0.43 -5.68 7.73
CA ILE A 148 1.85 -5.51 8.02
C ILE A 148 2.11 -4.02 8.26
N SER A 149 2.79 -3.67 9.34
CA SER A 149 3.21 -2.28 9.58
C SER A 149 4.73 -2.18 9.74
N CYS A 150 5.34 -1.16 9.15
CA CYS A 150 6.76 -0.88 9.29
C CYS A 150 7.03 0.62 9.43
N GLY A 151 8.04 0.94 10.24
CA GLY A 151 8.54 2.29 10.49
C GLY A 151 9.20 2.39 11.86
N ALA A 152 10.48 2.74 11.89
CA ALA A 152 11.29 2.89 13.11
C ALA A 152 11.29 1.67 14.08
N ALA A 153 11.10 0.46 13.57
CA ALA A 153 11.18 -0.78 14.35
C ALA A 153 12.64 -1.20 14.58
N TRP A 154 13.27 -0.66 15.63
CA TRP A 154 14.70 -0.86 15.94
C TRP A 154 14.97 -1.96 16.99
N SER A 155 13.93 -2.50 17.61
CA SER A 155 14.05 -3.49 18.69
C SER A 155 12.81 -4.37 18.76
N THR A 156 12.93 -5.52 19.46
CA THR A 156 11.78 -6.39 19.75
C THR A 156 10.68 -5.67 20.53
N LYS A 157 11.04 -4.71 21.42
CA LYS A 157 10.07 -3.88 22.12
C LYS A 157 9.27 -3.00 21.14
N HIS A 158 9.94 -2.40 20.14
CA HIS A 158 9.25 -1.63 19.10
C HIS A 158 8.31 -2.53 18.28
N ALA A 159 8.76 -3.74 17.92
CA ALA A 159 7.90 -4.70 17.22
C ALA A 159 6.65 -5.05 18.04
N GLN A 160 6.80 -5.32 19.34
CA GLN A 160 5.65 -5.58 20.22
C GLN A 160 4.69 -4.38 20.32
N GLN A 161 5.22 -3.16 20.34
CA GLN A 161 4.40 -1.96 20.34
C GLN A 161 3.60 -1.81 19.04
N ILE A 162 4.23 -2.04 17.87
CA ILE A 162 3.56 -1.98 16.57
C ILE A 162 2.45 -3.05 16.48
N MET A 163 2.70 -4.27 16.96
CA MET A 163 1.65 -5.29 17.07
C MET A 163 0.54 -4.87 18.03
N GLY A 164 0.88 -4.21 19.15
CA GLY A 164 -0.10 -3.63 20.09
C GLY A 164 -0.96 -2.52 19.50
N GLN A 165 -0.53 -1.89 18.40
CA GLN A 165 -1.30 -0.93 17.61
C GLN A 165 -2.29 -1.62 16.62
N GLY A 166 -2.30 -2.94 16.54
CA GLY A 166 -3.22 -3.71 15.71
C GLY A 166 -2.60 -4.28 14.42
N ALA A 167 -1.29 -4.22 14.24
CA ALA A 167 -0.63 -4.92 13.14
C ALA A 167 -0.52 -6.42 13.44
N ASP A 168 -0.75 -7.27 12.43
CA ASP A 168 -0.55 -8.73 12.50
C ASP A 168 0.92 -9.10 12.35
N LEU A 169 1.66 -8.33 11.55
CA LEU A 169 3.07 -8.54 11.24
C LEU A 169 3.84 -7.21 11.28
N VAL A 170 5.13 -7.30 11.59
CA VAL A 170 6.02 -6.13 11.63
C VAL A 170 7.09 -6.23 10.55
N GLY A 171 7.12 -5.21 9.68
CA GLY A 171 8.17 -5.05 8.68
C GLY A 171 9.43 -4.44 9.30
N VAL A 172 10.58 -5.09 9.09
CA VAL A 172 11.89 -4.60 9.54
C VAL A 172 12.79 -4.37 8.34
N ALA A 173 13.30 -3.16 8.17
CA ALA A 173 14.19 -2.80 7.08
C ALA A 173 15.52 -2.25 7.62
N ARG A 174 15.57 -0.97 8.00
CA ARG A 174 16.80 -0.30 8.43
C ARG A 174 17.53 -1.00 9.57
N ALA A 175 16.80 -1.51 10.55
CA ALA A 175 17.38 -2.23 11.69
C ALA A 175 18.00 -3.59 11.31
N ALA A 176 17.67 -4.15 10.13
CA ALA A 176 18.27 -5.39 9.63
C ALA A 176 19.52 -5.18 8.78
N ILE A 177 19.80 -3.92 8.41
CA ILE A 177 20.97 -3.57 7.58
C ILE A 177 22.19 -3.23 8.47
N GLY A 178 21.96 -2.83 9.72
CA GLY A 178 23.01 -2.52 10.73
C GLY A 178 23.21 -1.03 10.89
#